data_6e55c1af7d57ae0f55dbd5a8ae035670
#
_entry.id   6e55c1af7d57ae0f55dbd5a8ae035670
#
_cell.length_a   1.000
_cell.length_b   1.000
_cell.length_c   1.000
_cell.angle_alpha   90.00
_cell.angle_beta   90.00
_cell.angle_gamma   90.00
#
_symmetry.space_group_name_H-M   'P 1'
#
loop_
_entity.id
_entity.type
_entity.pdbx_description
1 polymer ?
#
loop_
_entity_poly.entity_id
_entity_poly.type
_entity_poly.pdbx_seq_one_letter_code
_entity_poly.pdbx_strand_id
1 'polypeptide(L)'
;MLGFDPISPAQPTLLIADDDPVVRSMLSLTLDRQFDIVGAARDADQAIALAQASRPDVALIDVQMPGGGGLRAIHGIGDVSPATAAVVLSADEFDPMVRQLMIAGAMSYVRKGIAPAALADVLHRAMQARPALAAA
;
A
#
# COMPACT_ATOMS: atom_id res chain seq x y z
N MET A 1 2.01 -32.07 15.54
CA MET A 1 2.15 -31.41 15.82
C MET A 1 1.49 -30.40 15.81
N LEU A 2 1.18 -30.03 16.33
CA LEU A 2 0.71 -29.11 16.71
C LEU A 2 0.42 -27.93 15.97
N GLY A 3 0.05 -27.72 14.94
CA GLY A 3 -0.39 -26.54 14.28
C GLY A 3 0.65 -25.48 14.00
N PHE A 4 1.81 -25.56 14.58
CA PHE A 4 2.86 -24.61 14.31
C PHE A 4 3.72 -25.11 13.15
N ASP A 5 3.85 -24.28 12.14
CA ASP A 5 4.70 -24.55 10.99
C ASP A 5 5.82 -23.51 10.93
N PRO A 6 7.05 -23.86 11.36
CA PRO A 6 8.13 -22.88 11.39
C PRO A 6 8.61 -22.44 10.00
N ILE A 7 8.22 -23.15 8.94
CA ILE A 7 8.60 -22.76 7.59
C ILE A 7 7.51 -21.99 6.85
N SER A 8 6.35 -21.84 7.47
CA SER A 8 5.27 -21.04 6.88
C SER A 8 5.67 -19.57 6.91
N PRO A 9 5.76 -18.89 5.78
CA PRO A 9 6.10 -17.48 5.81
C PRO A 9 5.01 -16.68 6.50
N ALA A 10 5.41 -15.66 7.22
CA ALA A 10 4.47 -14.70 7.76
C ALA A 10 3.75 -14.00 6.61
N GLN A 11 2.50 -13.61 6.84
CA GLN A 11 1.79 -12.81 5.85
C GLN A 11 2.51 -11.48 5.65
N PRO A 12 2.56 -10.98 4.41
CA PRO A 12 3.11 -9.66 4.17
C PRO A 12 2.29 -8.59 4.87
N THR A 13 2.96 -7.53 5.28
CA THR A 13 2.33 -6.42 5.98
C THR A 13 1.84 -5.37 4.98
N LEU A 14 0.65 -4.84 5.22
CA LEU A 14 -0.01 -3.90 4.34
C LEU A 14 -0.48 -2.66 5.10
N LEU A 15 -0.13 -1.50 4.56
CA LEU A 15 -0.69 -0.23 4.99
C LEU A 15 -1.74 0.21 3.96
N ILE A 16 -2.91 0.63 4.44
CA ILE A 16 -3.97 1.15 3.59
C ILE A 16 -4.13 2.65 3.89
N ALA A 17 -4.21 3.47 2.85
CA ALA A 17 -4.42 4.90 2.99
C ALA A 17 -5.52 5.37 2.04
N ASP A 18 -6.63 5.83 2.59
CA ASP A 18 -7.78 6.35 1.84
C ASP A 18 -8.58 7.25 2.77
N ASP A 19 -9.05 8.40 2.30
CA ASP A 19 -9.79 9.33 3.13
C ASP A 19 -11.22 8.89 3.42
N ASP A 20 -11.75 7.95 2.64
CA ASP A 20 -13.11 7.43 2.85
C ASP A 20 -13.08 6.28 3.87
N PRO A 21 -13.74 6.44 5.04
CA PRO A 21 -13.75 5.39 6.05
C PRO A 21 -14.43 4.10 5.59
N VAL A 22 -15.40 4.18 4.69
CA VAL A 22 -16.06 2.99 4.14
C VAL A 22 -15.08 2.20 3.28
N VAL A 23 -14.33 2.90 2.42
CA VAL A 23 -13.32 2.25 1.58
C VAL A 23 -12.23 1.62 2.44
N ARG A 24 -11.73 2.33 3.47
CA ARG A 24 -10.73 1.76 4.38
C ARG A 24 -11.22 0.48 5.03
N SER A 25 -12.46 0.48 5.52
CA SER A 25 -13.03 -0.71 6.17
C SER A 25 -13.21 -1.86 5.20
N MET A 26 -13.73 -1.58 4.00
CA MET A 26 -13.92 -2.60 2.97
C MET A 26 -12.60 -3.23 2.55
N LEU A 27 -11.58 -2.41 2.31
CA LEU A 27 -10.26 -2.91 1.91
C LEU A 27 -9.63 -3.75 3.02
N SER A 28 -9.74 -3.30 4.27
CA SER A 28 -9.19 -4.04 5.40
C SER A 28 -9.85 -5.41 5.53
N LEU A 29 -11.17 -5.47 5.46
CA LEU A 29 -11.90 -6.74 5.56
C LEU A 29 -11.62 -7.67 4.37
N THR A 30 -11.45 -7.09 3.20
CA THR A 30 -11.23 -7.87 1.97
C THR A 30 -9.83 -8.49 1.94
N LEU A 31 -8.84 -7.78 2.46
CA LEU A 31 -7.44 -8.14 2.32
C LEU A 31 -6.84 -8.82 3.56
N ASP A 32 -7.56 -8.86 4.66
CA ASP A 32 -7.01 -9.34 5.94
C ASP A 32 -6.65 -10.83 5.95
N ARG A 33 -7.15 -11.61 5.01
CA ARG A 33 -6.80 -13.03 4.91
C ARG A 33 -5.44 -13.26 4.29
N GLN A 34 -4.98 -12.33 3.45
CA GLN A 34 -3.73 -12.47 2.71
C GLN A 34 -2.65 -11.54 3.19
N PHE A 35 -3.01 -10.51 3.94
CA PHE A 35 -2.10 -9.49 4.44
C PHE A 35 -2.35 -9.23 5.91
N ASP A 36 -1.28 -8.92 6.61
CA ASP A 36 -1.35 -8.37 7.96
C ASP A 36 -1.52 -6.85 7.83
N ILE A 37 -2.72 -6.35 8.14
CA ILE A 37 -3.02 -4.93 8.01
C ILE A 37 -2.41 -4.20 9.20
N VAL A 38 -1.32 -3.47 8.95
CA VAL A 38 -0.58 -2.80 10.02
C VAL A 38 -1.09 -1.39 10.31
N GLY A 39 -1.95 -0.87 9.45
CA GLY A 39 -2.57 0.43 9.68
C GLY A 39 -3.49 0.83 8.56
N ALA A 40 -4.40 1.74 8.87
CA ALA A 40 -5.32 2.34 7.91
C ALA A 40 -5.32 3.85 8.13
N ALA A 41 -4.75 4.58 7.19
CA ALA A 41 -4.57 6.02 7.26
C ALA A 41 -5.67 6.76 6.51
N ARG A 42 -6.07 7.91 7.03
CA ARG A 42 -7.08 8.77 6.40
C ARG A 42 -6.48 9.94 5.62
N ASP A 43 -5.18 10.19 5.79
CA ASP A 43 -4.49 11.30 5.15
C ASP A 43 -3.01 10.97 4.98
N ALA A 44 -2.30 11.84 4.28
CA ALA A 44 -0.89 11.64 4.00
C ALA A 44 -0.03 11.63 5.27
N ASP A 45 -0.34 12.48 6.25
CA ASP A 45 0.43 12.53 7.50
C ASP A 45 0.33 11.22 8.27
N GLN A 46 -0.87 10.67 8.39
CA GLN A 46 -1.05 9.37 9.05
C GLN A 46 -0.36 8.25 8.27
N ALA A 47 -0.46 8.27 6.94
CA ALA A 47 0.18 7.25 6.12
C ALA A 47 1.69 7.23 6.33
N ILE A 48 2.32 8.40 6.34
CA ILE A 48 3.76 8.53 6.57
C ILE A 48 4.13 8.06 7.98
N ALA A 49 3.38 8.49 8.99
CA ALA A 49 3.66 8.11 10.38
C ALA A 49 3.53 6.59 10.58
N LEU A 50 2.49 5.98 10.01
CA LEU A 50 2.29 4.53 10.10
C LEU A 50 3.37 3.77 9.34
N ALA A 51 3.79 4.27 8.19
CA ALA A 51 4.88 3.64 7.44
C ALA A 51 6.19 3.70 8.19
N GLN A 52 6.49 4.82 8.84
CA GLN A 52 7.69 4.97 9.63
C GLN A 52 7.71 3.99 10.82
N ALA A 53 6.56 3.83 11.48
CA ALA A 53 6.44 2.97 12.66
C ALA A 53 6.47 1.49 12.30
N SER A 54 5.81 1.09 11.23
CA SER A 54 5.60 -0.33 10.90
C SER A 54 6.45 -0.84 9.74
N ARG A 55 6.95 0.04 8.89
CA ARG A 55 7.73 -0.33 7.70
C ARG A 55 7.08 -1.47 6.91
N PRO A 56 5.87 -1.24 6.38
CA PRO A 56 5.12 -2.30 5.73
C PRO A 56 5.79 -2.79 4.45
N ASP A 57 5.47 -4.03 4.07
CA ASP A 57 5.94 -4.59 2.80
C ASP A 57 5.33 -3.86 1.62
N VAL A 58 4.04 -3.52 1.73
CA VAL A 58 3.31 -2.84 0.67
C VAL A 58 2.35 -1.81 1.26
N ALA A 59 2.12 -0.74 0.52
CA ALA A 59 1.16 0.31 0.87
C ALA A 59 0.22 0.56 -0.29
N LEU A 60 -1.07 0.55 -0.02
CA LEU A 60 -2.12 0.86 -0.99
C LEU A 60 -2.63 2.26 -0.69
N ILE A 61 -2.43 3.19 -1.62
CA ILE A 61 -2.55 4.62 -1.36
C ILE A 61 -3.51 5.26 -2.36
N ASP A 62 -4.58 5.89 -1.83
CA ASP A 62 -5.51 6.67 -2.65
C ASP A 62 -4.78 7.88 -3.25
N VAL A 63 -5.08 8.16 -4.51
CA VAL A 63 -4.55 9.33 -5.21
C VAL A 63 -4.94 10.62 -4.48
N GLN A 64 -6.18 10.70 -4.03
CA GLN A 64 -6.73 11.93 -3.45
C GLN A 64 -6.99 11.76 -1.96
N MET A 65 -6.22 12.47 -1.17
CA MET A 65 -6.38 12.50 0.29
C MET A 65 -6.01 13.90 0.80
N PRO A 66 -6.54 14.31 1.96
CA PRO A 66 -6.07 15.53 2.63
C PRO A 66 -4.57 15.47 2.97
N GLY A 67 -3.97 16.64 3.11
CA GLY A 67 -2.56 16.73 3.52
C GLY A 67 -1.57 16.55 2.39
N GLY A 68 -1.94 16.86 1.16
CA GLY A 68 -1.06 16.76 -0.01
C GLY A 68 -1.30 15.52 -0.86
N GLY A 69 -2.31 14.71 -0.51
CA GLY A 69 -2.74 13.58 -1.32
C GLY A 69 -1.75 12.44 -1.40
N GLY A 70 -1.99 11.57 -2.40
CA GLY A 70 -1.16 10.40 -2.63
C GLY A 70 0.28 10.75 -2.99
N LEU A 71 0.51 11.86 -3.67
CA LEU A 71 1.87 12.27 -4.06
C LEU A 71 2.74 12.52 -2.83
N ARG A 72 2.23 13.29 -1.87
CA ARG A 72 2.97 13.53 -0.63
C ARG A 72 3.16 12.25 0.17
N ALA A 73 2.14 11.39 0.21
CA ALA A 73 2.25 10.11 0.90
C ALA A 73 3.35 9.23 0.30
N ILE A 74 3.41 9.13 -1.02
CA ILE A 74 4.44 8.32 -1.70
C ILE A 74 5.84 8.87 -1.44
N HIS A 75 6.03 10.19 -1.56
CA HIS A 75 7.31 10.80 -1.24
C HIS A 75 7.72 10.57 0.22
N GLY A 76 6.80 10.81 1.16
CA GLY A 76 7.09 10.63 2.58
C GLY A 76 7.36 9.19 2.97
N ILE A 77 6.60 8.25 2.41
CA ILE A 77 6.85 6.83 2.64
C ILE A 77 8.20 6.41 2.07
N GLY A 78 8.53 6.91 0.88
CA GLY A 78 9.84 6.64 0.29
C GLY A 78 10.99 7.10 1.18
N ASP A 79 10.80 8.21 1.90
CA ASP A 79 11.82 8.73 2.80
C ASP A 79 11.95 7.91 4.09
N VAL A 80 10.84 7.47 4.67
CA VAL A 80 10.84 6.82 6.00
C VAL A 80 10.83 5.30 5.92
N SER A 81 10.40 4.73 4.81
CA SER A 81 10.30 3.28 4.62
C SER A 81 10.58 2.92 3.15
N PRO A 82 11.82 3.10 2.69
CA PRO A 82 12.15 2.97 1.27
C PRO A 82 11.96 1.57 0.70
N ALA A 83 11.86 0.54 1.54
CA ALA A 83 11.58 -0.82 1.09
C ALA A 83 10.10 -1.09 0.86
N THR A 84 9.21 -0.20 1.26
CA THR A 84 7.78 -0.37 1.05
C THR A 84 7.43 -0.20 -0.42
N ALA A 85 6.76 -1.19 -1.01
CA ALA A 85 6.22 -1.06 -2.35
C ALA A 85 4.91 -0.27 -2.29
N ALA A 86 4.81 0.82 -3.02
CA ALA A 86 3.61 1.64 -3.04
C ALA A 86 2.77 1.32 -4.27
N VAL A 87 1.47 1.07 -4.07
CA VAL A 87 0.49 0.86 -5.14
C VAL A 87 -0.58 1.94 -5.00
N VAL A 88 -0.90 2.60 -6.10
CA VAL A 88 -1.85 3.70 -6.12
C VAL A 88 -3.25 3.20 -6.40
N LEU A 89 -4.23 3.69 -5.65
CA LEU A 89 -5.64 3.40 -5.83
C LEU A 89 -6.32 4.63 -6.43
N SER A 90 -6.88 4.51 -7.63
CA SER A 90 -7.47 5.62 -8.37
C SER A 90 -8.93 5.35 -8.69
N ALA A 91 -9.77 6.38 -8.55
CA ALA A 91 -11.17 6.31 -8.95
C ALA A 91 -11.34 6.44 -10.46
N ASP A 92 -10.35 6.99 -11.14
CA ASP A 92 -10.40 7.31 -12.57
C ASP A 92 -9.31 6.57 -13.33
N GLU A 93 -9.70 5.91 -14.42
CA GLU A 93 -8.79 5.17 -15.28
C GLU A 93 -7.72 6.06 -15.92
N PHE A 94 -8.07 7.32 -16.18
CA PHE A 94 -7.17 8.25 -16.83
C PHE A 94 -6.76 9.41 -15.94
N ASP A 95 -6.65 9.18 -14.64
CA ASP A 95 -6.23 10.20 -13.70
C ASP A 95 -4.81 10.69 -14.05
N PRO A 96 -4.65 11.97 -14.41
CA PRO A 96 -3.33 12.49 -14.77
C PRO A 96 -2.34 12.44 -13.63
N MET A 97 -2.79 12.39 -12.38
CA MET A 97 -1.91 12.27 -11.21
C MET A 97 -1.21 10.92 -11.15
N VAL A 98 -1.79 9.87 -11.72
CA VAL A 98 -1.18 8.52 -11.67
C VAL A 98 0.23 8.54 -12.25
N ARG A 99 0.43 9.25 -13.37
CA ARG A 99 1.76 9.33 -13.96
C ARG A 99 2.77 9.98 -13.02
N GLN A 100 2.39 11.06 -12.35
CA GLN A 100 3.26 11.74 -11.39
C GLN A 100 3.58 10.83 -10.20
N LEU A 101 2.59 10.05 -9.75
CA LEU A 101 2.77 9.12 -8.66
C LEU A 101 3.71 7.98 -9.03
N MET A 102 3.63 7.49 -10.27
CA MET A 102 4.56 6.48 -10.77
C MET A 102 5.99 7.02 -10.85
N ILE A 103 6.16 8.26 -11.30
CA ILE A 103 7.47 8.91 -11.35
C ILE A 103 8.01 9.10 -9.92
N ALA A 104 7.14 9.40 -8.97
CA ALA A 104 7.53 9.58 -7.57
C ALA A 104 7.92 8.29 -6.86
N GLY A 105 7.63 7.12 -7.45
CA GLY A 105 8.07 5.85 -6.91
C GLY A 105 7.00 4.79 -6.73
N ALA A 106 5.75 5.05 -7.11
CA ALA A 106 4.72 4.01 -7.08
C ALA A 106 5.09 2.88 -8.03
N MET A 107 4.89 1.64 -7.58
CA MET A 107 5.23 0.46 -8.37
C MET A 107 4.14 0.09 -9.37
N SER A 108 2.90 0.42 -9.05
CA SER A 108 1.74 0.08 -9.88
C SER A 108 0.55 0.95 -9.48
N TYR A 109 -0.52 0.85 -10.25
CA TYR A 109 -1.78 1.47 -9.89
C TYR A 109 -2.94 0.54 -10.19
N VAL A 110 -4.04 0.71 -9.47
CA VAL A 110 -5.27 -0.03 -9.65
C VAL A 110 -6.46 0.92 -9.59
N ARG A 111 -7.57 0.51 -10.20
CA ARG A 111 -8.81 1.27 -10.11
C ARG A 111 -9.61 0.86 -8.89
N LYS A 112 -10.27 1.80 -8.25
CA LYS A 112 -11.28 1.50 -7.23
C LYS A 112 -12.36 0.63 -7.85
N GLY A 113 -12.79 -0.39 -7.13
CA GLY A 113 -13.74 -1.37 -7.65
C GLY A 113 -13.11 -2.60 -8.29
N ILE A 114 -11.78 -2.66 -8.36
CA ILE A 114 -11.10 -3.87 -8.81
C ILE A 114 -11.50 -5.07 -7.94
N ALA A 115 -11.63 -6.25 -8.56
CA ALA A 115 -11.97 -7.46 -7.84
C ALA A 115 -10.92 -7.78 -6.75
N PRO A 116 -11.36 -8.25 -5.56
CA PRO A 116 -10.43 -8.50 -4.45
C PRO A 116 -9.24 -9.41 -4.79
N ALA A 117 -9.47 -10.48 -5.53
CA ALA A 117 -8.40 -11.40 -5.91
C ALA A 117 -7.39 -10.72 -6.85
N ALA A 118 -7.86 -9.90 -7.77
CA ALA A 118 -6.99 -9.16 -8.68
C ALA A 118 -6.20 -8.08 -7.92
N LEU A 119 -6.81 -7.42 -6.95
CA LEU A 119 -6.13 -6.44 -6.11
C LEU A 119 -5.01 -7.12 -5.30
N ALA A 120 -5.29 -8.24 -4.67
CA ALA A 120 -4.29 -8.98 -3.90
C ALA A 120 -3.10 -9.37 -4.79
N ASP A 121 -3.37 -9.81 -6.02
CA ASP A 121 -2.35 -10.16 -6.99
C ASP A 121 -1.44 -8.98 -7.33
N VAL A 122 -2.03 -7.80 -7.57
CA VAL A 122 -1.24 -6.59 -7.87
C VAL A 122 -0.36 -6.24 -6.68
N LEU A 123 -0.87 -6.31 -5.46
CA LEU A 123 -0.11 -6.00 -4.26
C LEU A 123 1.07 -6.97 -4.08
N HIS A 124 0.84 -8.26 -4.28
CA HIS A 124 1.91 -9.27 -4.18
C HIS A 124 2.99 -9.04 -5.24
N ARG A 125 2.59 -8.75 -6.48
CA ARG A 125 3.54 -8.49 -7.55
C ARG A 125 4.36 -7.23 -7.29
N ALA A 126 3.74 -6.20 -6.76
CA ALA A 126 4.44 -4.95 -6.43
C ALA A 126 5.53 -5.20 -5.40
N MET A 127 5.24 -5.99 -4.37
CA MET A 127 6.23 -6.35 -3.36
C MET A 127 7.42 -7.10 -3.98
N GLN A 128 7.14 -8.04 -4.86
CA GLN A 128 8.17 -8.85 -5.50
C GLN A 128 9.05 -8.05 -6.46
N ALA A 129 8.46 -7.04 -7.11
CA ALA A 129 9.14 -6.21 -8.09
C ALA A 129 9.91 -5.04 -7.47
N ARG A 130 9.69 -4.75 -6.18
CA ARG A 130 10.38 -3.62 -5.53
C ARG A 130 11.89 -3.85 -5.55
N PRO A 131 12.70 -2.78 -5.74
CA PRO A 131 14.13 -2.94 -5.70
C PRO A 131 14.54 -3.50 -4.34
N ALA A 132 15.39 -4.51 -4.35
CA ALA A 132 16.06 -4.89 -3.12
C ALA A 132 16.77 -3.65 -2.61
N LEU A 133 16.53 -3.28 -1.36
CA LEU A 133 17.37 -2.29 -0.74
C LEU A 133 18.76 -2.83 -0.84
N ALA A 134 19.56 -2.13 -1.57
CA ALA A 134 20.93 -2.52 -1.70
C ALA A 134 21.39 -2.83 -0.31
N ALA A 135 21.97 -3.92 -0.15
CA ALA A 135 22.63 -4.25 1.08
C ALA A 135 23.64 -3.15 1.38
N ALA A 136 23.29 -2.04 1.00
CA ALA A 136 24.14 -0.89 1.29
C ALA A 136 24.27 -0.76 2.76
#